data_ec646e907b6e269d256463b6099dec7d
#
_entry.id   ec646e907b6e269d256463b6099dec7d
#
_cell.length_a   1.000
_cell.length_b   1.000
_cell.length_c   1.000
_cell.angle_alpha   90.00
_cell.angle_beta   90.00
_cell.angle_gamma   90.00
#
_symmetry.space_group_name_H-M   'P 1'
#
loop_
_entity.id
_entity.type
_entity.pdbx_description
1 polymer ?
#
loop_
_entity_poly.entity_id
_entity_poly.type
_entity_poly.pdbx_seq_one_letter_code
_entity_poly.pdbx_strand_id
1 'polypeptide(L)'
;MLGDVILDERKMQTDNCSVLFADLVGFSRLVELRQNEVIERQTRLMREITDPLLAKFDGRKVKTLGDGFMCQFQDKISAVEFSMAFLEAVKDFCALEPERDVFVFRLGLHFGEVIILEGDVLGNTVNIASRLEGISQPGSLTISEEIFEDLSDRLKLHFKKLGRLVLKNITQGVIGYSSQPILDMDHLGFEVLGRQTQQQIKYCNSADGTTIALGKTGTGLPFLKAPNFVTHLDYDWGSEIWQPIYEEISQLGMLVRFDQRGNGLSERNPENISFSSMVEDISAVVENEKLENFVLFGVSQGAASAIKFASDNPDIVSGLVLLGGFSRGLSRRGDGQEGKIMLETQMIRSGWENENPAFRQYFTTTMIPESSPKAKDNFDQMLRESTSGEVVAKISEVNAEIDVFDLLPIINIPTLIFHCEEDARVPLNEANILHENIENSEFVQLESRNHIILKTDPGWSIFVTKLQDFIKKLDVKLQ
;
A
#
# COMPACT_ATOMS: atom_id res chain seq x y z
N MET A 1 11.59 -44.32 -12.46
CA MET A 1 11.70 -44.62 -11.03
C MET A 1 11.82 -43.27 -10.32
N LEU A 2 10.67 -42.70 -9.95
CA LEU A 2 10.60 -41.54 -9.07
C LEU A 2 10.70 -42.08 -7.65
N GLY A 3 11.81 -41.82 -6.98
CA GLY A 3 12.01 -42.24 -5.59
C GLY A 3 11.08 -41.39 -4.70
N ASP A 4 10.16 -42.06 -4.02
CA ASP A 4 9.41 -41.52 -2.92
C ASP A 4 10.37 -41.00 -1.85
N VAL A 5 10.44 -39.68 -1.69
CA VAL A 5 11.09 -39.06 -0.53
C VAL A 5 10.15 -39.32 0.64
N ILE A 6 10.34 -40.43 1.33
CA ILE A 6 9.71 -40.68 2.63
C ILE A 6 10.31 -39.65 3.59
N LEU A 7 9.56 -38.59 3.87
CA LEU A 7 9.87 -37.67 4.96
C LEU A 7 9.91 -38.51 6.26
N ASP A 8 11.04 -38.53 6.92
CA ASP A 8 11.21 -39.27 8.17
C ASP A 8 10.39 -38.58 9.30
N GLU A 9 9.19 -39.06 9.56
CA GLU A 9 8.24 -38.56 10.57
C GLU A 9 8.85 -38.42 11.97
N ARG A 10 10.02 -39.03 12.22
CA ARG A 10 10.70 -38.98 13.52
C ARG A 10 11.42 -37.67 13.83
N LYS A 11 11.49 -36.71 12.90
CA LYS A 11 12.15 -35.40 13.08
C LYS A 11 11.19 -34.20 13.13
N MET A 12 9.91 -34.41 12.91
CA MET A 12 8.89 -33.35 13.00
C MET A 12 8.34 -33.30 14.42
N GLN A 13 8.54 -32.17 15.07
CA GLN A 13 7.98 -31.89 16.40
C GLN A 13 7.05 -30.69 16.29
N THR A 14 5.80 -30.81 16.76
CA THR A 14 4.89 -29.68 16.94
C THR A 14 5.07 -29.07 18.32
N ASP A 15 5.06 -27.75 18.42
CA ASP A 15 5.13 -26.98 19.66
C ASP A 15 4.30 -25.71 19.55
N ASN A 16 3.98 -25.08 20.66
CA ASN A 16 3.36 -23.75 20.67
C ASN A 16 4.40 -22.73 21.13
N CYS A 17 4.62 -21.71 20.30
CA CYS A 17 5.56 -20.65 20.65
C CYS A 17 5.18 -19.30 20.03
N SER A 18 5.77 -18.25 20.55
CA SER A 18 5.73 -16.93 19.94
C SER A 18 6.79 -16.83 18.84
N VAL A 19 6.41 -16.42 17.65
CA VAL A 19 7.30 -16.19 16.53
C VAL A 19 7.38 -14.69 16.28
N LEU A 20 8.60 -14.16 16.27
CA LEU A 20 8.93 -12.77 15.99
C LEU A 20 9.65 -12.66 14.66
N PHE A 21 9.18 -11.77 13.81
CA PHE A 21 9.93 -11.24 12.67
C PHE A 21 10.37 -9.81 12.96
N ALA A 22 11.61 -9.50 12.56
CA ALA A 22 12.18 -8.17 12.60
C ALA A 22 12.80 -7.86 11.25
N ASP A 23 12.49 -6.72 10.65
CA ASP A 23 12.97 -6.27 9.34
C ASP A 23 13.55 -4.86 9.43
N LEU A 24 14.74 -4.66 8.82
CA LEU A 24 15.40 -3.35 8.78
C LEU A 24 14.87 -2.53 7.61
N VAL A 25 14.18 -1.47 7.95
CA VAL A 25 13.56 -0.57 6.97
C VAL A 25 14.59 0.04 6.02
N GLY A 26 14.37 -0.13 4.70
CA GLY A 26 15.20 0.48 3.67
C GLY A 26 16.60 -0.12 3.50
N PHE A 27 16.87 -1.32 4.00
CA PHE A 27 18.18 -2.00 3.97
C PHE A 27 18.80 -2.06 2.57
N SER A 28 18.03 -2.46 1.55
CA SER A 28 18.55 -2.58 0.17
C SER A 28 19.19 -1.29 -0.33
N ARG A 29 18.59 -0.15 0.00
CA ARG A 29 19.10 1.17 -0.34
C ARG A 29 20.34 1.54 0.47
N LEU A 30 20.34 1.26 1.77
CA LEU A 30 21.50 1.49 2.62
C LEU A 30 22.71 0.72 2.10
N VAL A 31 22.49 -0.54 1.70
CA VAL A 31 23.53 -1.39 1.11
C VAL A 31 23.98 -0.87 -0.26
N GLU A 32 23.07 -0.40 -1.11
CA GLU A 32 23.41 0.19 -2.42
C GLU A 32 24.33 1.39 -2.27
N LEU A 33 24.13 2.23 -1.25
CA LEU A 33 24.90 3.42 -0.99
C LEU A 33 26.22 3.16 -0.26
N ARG A 34 26.24 2.23 0.73
CA ARG A 34 27.35 2.02 1.67
C ARG A 34 27.44 0.56 2.14
N GLN A 35 27.50 -0.39 1.22
CA GLN A 35 27.38 -1.83 1.49
C GLN A 35 28.23 -2.31 2.68
N ASN A 36 29.55 -2.07 2.64
CA ASN A 36 30.46 -2.62 3.67
C ASN A 36 30.17 -2.04 5.05
N GLU A 37 29.89 -0.75 5.14
CA GLU A 37 29.59 -0.06 6.40
C GLU A 37 28.28 -0.53 7.00
N VAL A 38 27.24 -0.68 6.17
CA VAL A 38 25.91 -1.12 6.62
C VAL A 38 25.96 -2.56 7.12
N ILE A 39 26.63 -3.46 6.40
CA ILE A 39 26.77 -4.87 6.80
C ILE A 39 27.60 -5.00 8.09
N GLU A 40 28.71 -4.26 8.21
CA GLU A 40 29.52 -4.26 9.44
C GLU A 40 28.70 -3.79 10.65
N ARG A 41 27.95 -2.70 10.48
CA ARG A 41 27.15 -2.09 11.53
C ARG A 41 25.97 -2.98 11.92
N GLN A 42 25.29 -3.62 10.96
CA GLN A 42 24.26 -4.61 11.21
C GLN A 42 24.82 -5.82 11.98
N THR A 43 25.99 -6.30 11.57
CA THR A 43 26.68 -7.42 12.27
C THR A 43 27.00 -7.05 13.71
N ARG A 44 27.46 -5.82 13.95
CA ARG A 44 27.73 -5.28 15.29
C ARG A 44 26.44 -5.19 16.11
N LEU A 45 25.35 -4.66 15.55
CA LEU A 45 24.05 -4.61 16.20
C LEU A 45 23.56 -6.01 16.63
N MET A 46 23.69 -7.00 15.73
CA MET A 46 23.31 -8.38 16.05
C MET A 46 24.11 -8.91 17.26
N ARG A 47 25.41 -8.73 17.26
CA ARG A 47 26.31 -9.24 18.31
C ARG A 47 26.17 -8.49 19.64
N GLU A 48 26.02 -7.17 19.62
CA GLU A 48 26.09 -6.32 20.82
C GLU A 48 24.74 -6.05 21.44
N ILE A 49 23.66 -6.13 20.67
CA ILE A 49 22.30 -5.83 21.10
C ILE A 49 21.40 -7.06 21.01
N THR A 50 21.24 -7.64 19.81
CA THR A 50 20.24 -8.69 19.56
C THR A 50 20.54 -9.96 20.36
N ASP A 51 21.75 -10.50 20.25
CA ASP A 51 22.12 -11.77 20.88
C ASP A 51 22.10 -11.68 22.44
N PRO A 52 22.61 -10.60 23.08
CA PRO A 52 22.47 -10.42 24.52
C PRO A 52 21.02 -10.26 25.01
N LEU A 53 20.19 -9.55 24.27
CA LEU A 53 18.78 -9.40 24.61
C LEU A 53 18.02 -10.72 24.44
N LEU A 54 18.28 -11.51 23.40
CA LEU A 54 17.70 -12.85 23.26
C LEU A 54 18.04 -13.74 24.46
N ALA A 55 19.30 -13.75 24.88
CA ALA A 55 19.72 -14.50 26.06
C ALA A 55 19.03 -14.02 27.34
N LYS A 56 18.80 -12.70 27.47
CA LYS A 56 18.12 -12.11 28.64
C LYS A 56 16.65 -12.50 28.73
N PHE A 57 15.96 -12.60 27.61
CA PHE A 57 14.51 -12.87 27.53
C PHE A 57 14.19 -14.32 27.14
N ASP A 58 15.15 -15.22 27.25
CA ASP A 58 15.01 -16.64 26.92
C ASP A 58 14.50 -16.91 25.50
N GLY A 59 14.94 -16.05 24.56
CA GLY A 59 14.62 -16.14 23.14
C GLY A 59 15.68 -16.90 22.36
N ARG A 60 15.26 -17.56 21.27
CA ARG A 60 16.13 -18.24 20.33
C ARG A 60 16.06 -17.61 18.95
N LYS A 61 17.20 -17.21 18.39
CA LYS A 61 17.29 -16.81 16.99
C LYS A 61 17.16 -18.06 16.11
N VAL A 62 16.15 -18.09 15.24
CA VAL A 62 15.89 -19.21 14.32
C VAL A 62 16.74 -19.05 13.07
N LYS A 63 16.67 -17.87 12.43
CA LYS A 63 17.45 -17.56 11.22
C LYS A 63 17.58 -16.06 11.00
N THR A 64 18.61 -15.71 10.21
CA THR A 64 18.79 -14.36 9.65
C THR A 64 18.19 -14.32 8.24
N LEU A 65 17.54 -13.22 7.87
CA LEU A 65 16.78 -13.07 6.64
C LEU A 65 17.37 -11.96 5.73
N GLY A 66 18.70 -11.83 5.72
CA GLY A 66 19.38 -10.75 5.02
C GLY A 66 19.38 -9.47 5.83
N ASP A 67 18.34 -8.67 5.72
CA ASP A 67 18.11 -7.40 6.41
C ASP A 67 17.42 -7.55 7.78
N GLY A 68 16.82 -8.70 8.02
CA GLY A 68 16.07 -9.00 9.23
C GLY A 68 16.46 -10.30 9.89
N PHE A 69 15.67 -10.69 10.89
CA PHE A 69 15.84 -11.95 11.61
C PHE A 69 14.50 -12.51 12.10
N MET A 70 14.47 -13.80 12.31
CA MET A 70 13.36 -14.52 12.92
C MET A 70 13.78 -15.14 14.24
N CYS A 71 12.99 -14.91 15.29
CA CYS A 71 13.18 -15.48 16.61
C CYS A 71 11.96 -16.23 17.09
N GLN A 72 12.17 -17.14 18.06
CA GLN A 72 11.10 -17.80 18.79
C GLN A 72 11.27 -17.61 20.29
N PHE A 73 10.14 -17.60 21.01
CA PHE A 73 10.06 -17.54 22.47
C PHE A 73 8.98 -18.51 22.94
N GLN A 74 9.22 -19.20 24.05
CA GLN A 74 8.19 -20.05 24.66
C GLN A 74 7.13 -19.22 25.40
N ASP A 75 7.54 -18.08 25.98
CA ASP A 75 6.64 -17.18 26.69
C ASP A 75 6.27 -15.95 25.86
N LYS A 76 4.96 -15.62 25.83
CA LYS A 76 4.42 -14.49 25.09
C LYS A 76 4.89 -13.14 25.66
N ILE A 77 4.97 -13.03 26.98
CA ILE A 77 5.35 -11.79 27.65
C ILE A 77 6.82 -11.50 27.41
N SER A 78 7.70 -12.50 27.58
CA SER A 78 9.13 -12.39 27.24
C SER A 78 9.37 -11.95 25.80
N ALA A 79 8.57 -12.45 24.86
CA ALA A 79 8.65 -12.03 23.45
C ALA A 79 8.30 -10.55 23.24
N VAL A 80 7.26 -10.05 23.91
CA VAL A 80 6.87 -8.63 23.86
C VAL A 80 7.92 -7.75 24.55
N GLU A 81 8.39 -8.14 25.73
CA GLU A 81 9.43 -7.39 26.47
C GLU A 81 10.75 -7.34 25.72
N PHE A 82 11.16 -8.46 25.10
CA PHE A 82 12.30 -8.47 24.16
C PHE A 82 12.11 -7.45 23.05
N SER A 83 10.95 -7.49 22.39
CA SER A 83 10.68 -6.65 21.22
C SER A 83 10.73 -5.16 21.56
N MET A 84 10.14 -4.77 22.70
CA MET A 84 10.18 -3.39 23.18
C MET A 84 11.60 -2.97 23.58
N ALA A 85 12.32 -3.83 24.31
CA ALA A 85 13.70 -3.57 24.71
C ALA A 85 14.64 -3.51 23.51
N PHE A 86 14.43 -4.33 22.47
CA PHE A 86 15.20 -4.30 21.24
C PHE A 86 15.04 -2.97 20.50
N LEU A 87 13.81 -2.50 20.31
CA LEU A 87 13.56 -1.21 19.65
C LEU A 87 14.23 -0.04 20.39
N GLU A 88 14.14 0.00 21.73
CA GLU A 88 14.83 1.03 22.53
C GLU A 88 16.36 0.92 22.41
N ALA A 89 16.92 -0.28 22.48
CA ALA A 89 18.35 -0.48 22.36
C ALA A 89 18.89 -0.14 20.95
N VAL A 90 18.12 -0.36 19.90
CA VAL A 90 18.46 0.08 18.53
C VAL A 90 18.50 1.61 18.46
N LYS A 91 17.55 2.30 19.07
CA LYS A 91 17.53 3.77 19.15
C LYS A 91 18.79 4.29 19.84
N ASP A 92 19.13 3.71 21.02
CA ASP A 92 20.34 4.10 21.77
C ASP A 92 21.61 3.79 20.98
N PHE A 93 21.69 2.64 20.30
CA PHE A 93 22.79 2.27 19.42
C PHE A 93 22.99 3.28 18.30
N CYS A 94 21.91 3.76 17.68
CA CYS A 94 21.99 4.79 16.65
C CYS A 94 22.40 6.16 17.20
N ALA A 95 21.96 6.52 18.41
CA ALA A 95 22.30 7.77 19.07
C ALA A 95 23.81 7.91 19.38
N LEU A 96 24.53 6.79 19.51
CA LEU A 96 26.00 6.80 19.70
C LEU A 96 26.77 7.21 18.45
N GLU A 97 26.15 7.15 17.27
CA GLU A 97 26.75 7.48 15.97
C GLU A 97 25.81 8.37 15.15
N PRO A 98 25.56 9.62 15.60
CA PRO A 98 24.56 10.51 15.02
C PRO A 98 24.86 10.93 13.56
N GLU A 99 26.10 10.78 13.10
CA GLU A 99 26.49 11.08 11.71
C GLU A 99 26.23 9.92 10.73
N ARG A 100 25.78 8.77 11.24
CA ARG A 100 25.49 7.57 10.45
C ARG A 100 24.00 7.37 10.25
N ASP A 101 23.66 6.57 9.23
CA ASP A 101 22.26 6.22 8.94
C ASP A 101 21.57 5.60 10.16
N VAL A 102 20.36 6.03 10.46
CA VAL A 102 19.57 5.49 11.55
C VAL A 102 18.99 4.13 11.14
N PHE A 103 19.22 3.09 11.93
CA PHE A 103 18.57 1.80 11.74
C PHE A 103 17.18 1.84 12.40
N VAL A 104 16.18 1.52 11.62
CA VAL A 104 14.78 1.46 12.08
C VAL A 104 14.22 0.09 11.75
N PHE A 105 13.68 -0.62 12.73
CA PHE A 105 13.10 -1.95 12.53
C PHE A 105 11.57 -1.91 12.58
N ARG A 106 10.95 -2.80 11.82
CA ARG A 106 9.56 -3.21 11.97
C ARG A 106 9.53 -4.58 12.62
N LEU A 107 8.58 -4.78 13.55
CA LEU A 107 8.46 -6.02 14.28
C LEU A 107 7.05 -6.57 14.20
N GLY A 108 6.92 -7.87 13.93
CA GLY A 108 5.66 -8.59 13.92
C GLY A 108 5.73 -9.84 14.81
N LEU A 109 4.78 -10.02 15.71
CA LEU A 109 4.79 -11.08 16.70
C LEU A 109 3.43 -11.80 16.77
N HIS A 110 3.46 -13.13 16.66
CA HIS A 110 2.28 -13.98 16.81
C HIS A 110 2.60 -15.24 17.62
N PHE A 111 1.60 -15.74 18.35
CA PHE A 111 1.69 -16.98 19.12
C PHE A 111 0.77 -18.05 18.52
N GLY A 112 1.27 -19.24 18.35
CA GLY A 112 0.48 -20.39 17.88
C GLY A 112 1.31 -21.65 17.68
N GLU A 113 0.66 -22.67 17.13
CA GLU A 113 1.31 -23.95 16.81
C GLU A 113 2.31 -23.79 15.67
N VAL A 114 3.47 -24.39 15.84
CA VAL A 114 4.56 -24.43 14.86
C VAL A 114 5.07 -25.87 14.65
N ILE A 115 5.69 -26.12 13.52
CA ILE A 115 6.41 -27.36 13.21
C ILE A 115 7.89 -27.04 13.30
N ILE A 116 8.61 -27.76 14.15
CA ILE A 116 10.06 -27.68 14.27
C ILE A 116 10.67 -28.79 13.43
N LEU A 117 11.49 -28.41 12.44
CA LEU A 117 12.16 -29.32 11.53
C LEU A 117 13.63 -28.89 11.38
N GLU A 118 14.55 -29.74 11.80
CA GLU A 118 16.01 -29.51 11.71
C GLU A 118 16.48 -28.15 12.28
N GLY A 119 15.77 -27.66 13.31
CA GLY A 119 16.06 -26.36 13.95
C GLY A 119 15.38 -25.15 13.29
N ASP A 120 14.74 -25.31 12.14
CA ASP A 120 13.84 -24.29 11.56
C ASP A 120 12.44 -24.38 12.17
N VAL A 121 11.68 -23.29 12.07
CA VAL A 121 10.30 -23.15 12.57
C VAL A 121 9.40 -22.84 11.39
N LEU A 122 8.37 -23.66 11.19
CA LEU A 122 7.47 -23.61 10.05
C LEU A 122 6.01 -23.60 10.51
N GLY A 123 5.10 -23.19 9.63
CA GLY A 123 3.66 -23.26 9.90
C GLY A 123 2.94 -21.93 9.72
N ASN A 124 1.62 -21.95 9.96
CA ASN A 124 0.77 -20.76 9.79
C ASN A 124 1.14 -19.62 10.74
N THR A 125 1.59 -19.96 11.96
CA THR A 125 2.10 -19.00 12.97
C THR A 125 3.25 -18.15 12.42
N VAL A 126 4.18 -18.76 11.69
CA VAL A 126 5.30 -18.08 11.01
C VAL A 126 4.78 -17.10 9.96
N ASN A 127 3.80 -17.53 9.15
CA ASN A 127 3.20 -16.69 8.13
C ASN A 127 2.49 -15.47 8.74
N ILE A 128 1.72 -15.67 9.80
CA ILE A 128 1.01 -14.57 10.49
C ILE A 128 2.03 -13.58 11.06
N ALA A 129 3.05 -14.03 11.77
CA ALA A 129 4.08 -13.16 12.35
C ALA A 129 4.79 -12.32 11.28
N SER A 130 5.17 -12.92 10.15
CA SER A 130 5.76 -12.20 9.01
C SER A 130 4.81 -11.15 8.42
N ARG A 131 3.50 -11.45 8.35
CA ARG A 131 2.53 -10.47 7.84
C ARG A 131 2.26 -9.33 8.83
N LEU A 132 2.29 -9.60 10.12
CA LEU A 132 2.20 -8.56 11.15
C LEU A 132 3.42 -7.63 11.11
N GLU A 133 4.62 -8.18 10.84
CA GLU A 133 5.83 -7.38 10.61
C GLU A 133 5.64 -6.46 9.41
N GLY A 134 5.18 -6.99 8.24
CA GLY A 134 5.01 -6.22 7.02
C GLY A 134 4.03 -5.05 7.14
N ILE A 135 3.05 -5.10 8.06
CA ILE A 135 2.11 -4.00 8.33
C ILE A 135 2.51 -3.13 9.52
N SER A 136 3.59 -3.49 10.23
CA SER A 136 4.08 -2.74 11.38
C SER A 136 4.66 -1.40 10.94
N GLN A 137 4.37 -0.34 11.69
CA GLN A 137 5.02 0.94 11.45
C GLN A 137 6.52 0.85 11.78
N PRO A 138 7.38 1.60 11.07
CA PRO A 138 8.78 1.72 11.45
C PRO A 138 8.95 2.12 12.91
N GLY A 139 9.83 1.44 13.61
CA GLY A 139 10.06 1.66 15.04
C GLY A 139 8.96 1.11 15.94
N SER A 140 8.06 0.27 15.44
CA SER A 140 6.95 -0.30 16.22
C SER A 140 6.90 -1.83 16.17
N LEU A 141 6.12 -2.38 17.09
CA LEU A 141 5.78 -3.80 17.22
C LEU A 141 4.29 -4.00 16.95
N THR A 142 3.94 -4.87 16.01
CA THR A 142 2.56 -5.32 15.80
C THR A 142 2.39 -6.74 16.32
N ILE A 143 1.38 -6.95 17.18
CA ILE A 143 1.07 -8.23 17.82
C ILE A 143 -0.34 -8.68 17.47
N SER A 144 -0.59 -9.98 17.53
CA SER A 144 -1.93 -10.55 17.40
C SER A 144 -2.71 -10.52 18.72
N GLU A 145 -4.04 -10.69 18.64
CA GLU A 145 -4.94 -10.71 19.80
C GLU A 145 -4.56 -11.81 20.81
N GLU A 146 -4.10 -12.97 20.33
CA GLU A 146 -3.66 -14.10 21.18
C GLU A 146 -2.48 -13.73 22.09
N ILE A 147 -1.69 -12.74 21.70
CA ILE A 147 -0.63 -12.20 22.56
C ILE A 147 -1.17 -11.07 23.41
N PHE A 148 -1.95 -10.15 22.81
CA PHE A 148 -2.46 -8.98 23.51
C PHE A 148 -3.31 -9.33 24.73
N GLU A 149 -4.14 -10.39 24.65
CA GLU A 149 -5.01 -10.80 25.75
C GLU A 149 -4.23 -11.18 27.01
N ASP A 150 -3.06 -11.81 26.87
CA ASP A 150 -2.23 -12.27 27.99
C ASP A 150 -1.33 -11.17 28.59
N LEU A 151 -1.30 -9.97 27.99
CA LEU A 151 -0.52 -8.86 28.52
C LEU A 151 -1.13 -8.29 29.81
N SER A 152 -0.27 -7.83 30.71
CA SER A 152 -0.71 -7.02 31.84
C SER A 152 -1.32 -5.70 31.40
N ASP A 153 -2.20 -5.12 32.25
CA ASP A 153 -2.84 -3.82 31.94
C ASP A 153 -1.82 -2.72 31.64
N ARG A 154 -0.65 -2.76 32.28
CA ARG A 154 0.45 -1.84 32.05
C ARG A 154 1.02 -1.97 30.63
N LEU A 155 1.25 -3.19 30.16
CA LEU A 155 1.76 -3.44 28.81
C LEU A 155 0.70 -3.12 27.74
N LYS A 156 -0.57 -3.41 28.00
CA LYS A 156 -1.68 -3.08 27.09
C LYS A 156 -1.79 -1.60 26.75
N LEU A 157 -1.39 -0.70 27.66
CA LEU A 157 -1.39 0.74 27.43
C LEU A 157 -0.45 1.18 26.30
N HIS A 158 0.55 0.37 25.95
CA HIS A 158 1.47 0.67 24.85
C HIS A 158 0.91 0.31 23.47
N PHE A 159 -0.23 -0.39 23.41
CA PHE A 159 -0.78 -0.90 22.16
C PHE A 159 -2.13 -0.26 21.80
N LYS A 160 -2.30 0.06 20.52
CA LYS A 160 -3.55 0.52 19.93
C LYS A 160 -4.13 -0.60 19.06
N LYS A 161 -5.43 -0.85 19.18
CA LYS A 161 -6.13 -1.83 18.33
C LYS A 161 -6.15 -1.35 16.88
N LEU A 162 -5.67 -2.20 15.96
CA LEU A 162 -5.74 -1.97 14.51
C LEU A 162 -7.05 -2.51 13.90
N GLY A 163 -7.74 -3.42 14.64
CA GLY A 163 -8.92 -4.10 14.14
C GLY A 163 -8.61 -5.45 13.49
N ARG A 164 -9.56 -5.95 12.70
CA ARG A 164 -9.44 -7.24 12.01
C ARG A 164 -8.60 -7.08 10.76
N LEU A 165 -7.44 -7.71 10.75
CA LEU A 165 -6.48 -7.71 9.66
C LEU A 165 -6.77 -8.92 8.76
N VAL A 166 -6.92 -8.68 7.47
CA VAL A 166 -6.97 -9.75 6.47
C VAL A 166 -5.56 -9.93 5.93
N LEU A 167 -4.91 -10.98 6.41
CA LEU A 167 -3.53 -11.27 6.05
C LEU A 167 -3.48 -12.22 4.84
N LYS A 168 -2.59 -11.95 3.90
CA LYS A 168 -2.42 -12.72 2.66
C LYS A 168 -2.29 -14.22 2.95
N ASN A 169 -3.07 -15.06 2.26
CA ASN A 169 -3.09 -16.52 2.40
C ASN A 169 -3.49 -17.03 3.80
N ILE A 170 -4.15 -16.22 4.62
CA ILE A 170 -4.66 -16.60 5.93
C ILE A 170 -6.17 -16.47 5.90
N THR A 171 -6.87 -17.60 5.93
CA THR A 171 -8.33 -17.70 5.78
C THR A 171 -9.11 -17.11 6.96
N GLN A 172 -8.49 -17.05 8.15
CA GLN A 172 -9.07 -16.44 9.34
C GLN A 172 -8.45 -15.08 9.58
N GLY A 173 -9.27 -14.02 9.61
CA GLY A 173 -8.80 -12.68 9.93
C GLY A 173 -8.19 -12.64 11.34
N VAL A 174 -7.03 -12.02 11.46
CA VAL A 174 -6.30 -11.83 12.74
C VAL A 174 -6.63 -10.43 13.27
N ILE A 175 -6.99 -10.32 14.54
CA ILE A 175 -7.10 -9.00 15.17
C ILE A 175 -5.70 -8.56 15.60
N GLY A 176 -5.27 -7.39 15.11
CA GLY A 176 -3.95 -6.84 15.36
C GLY A 176 -3.96 -5.66 16.33
N TYR A 177 -2.85 -5.51 17.05
CA TYR A 177 -2.56 -4.38 17.94
C TYR A 177 -1.15 -3.88 17.68
N SER A 178 -0.95 -2.57 17.54
CA SER A 178 0.38 -1.97 17.28
C SER A 178 0.82 -1.11 18.45
N SER A 179 2.10 -1.22 18.81
CA SER A 179 2.72 -0.27 19.72
C SER A 179 2.87 1.11 19.04
N GLN A 180 3.04 2.16 19.84
CA GLN A 180 3.50 3.44 19.29
C GLN A 180 4.97 3.31 18.86
N PRO A 181 5.38 4.00 17.77
CA PRO A 181 6.78 4.06 17.39
C PRO A 181 7.64 4.63 18.52
N ILE A 182 8.75 3.96 18.82
CA ILE A 182 9.68 4.39 19.90
C ILE A 182 10.51 5.62 19.45
N LEU A 183 10.68 5.79 18.14
CA LEU A 183 11.34 6.94 17.54
C LEU A 183 10.30 8.02 17.26
N ASP A 184 10.53 9.22 17.77
CA ASP A 184 9.81 10.41 17.30
C ASP A 184 10.33 10.75 15.90
N MET A 185 9.66 10.21 14.90
CA MET A 185 10.06 10.32 13.50
C MET A 185 9.98 11.77 13.00
N ASP A 186 9.24 12.65 13.68
CA ASP A 186 9.12 14.07 13.32
C ASP A 186 10.36 14.88 13.71
N HIS A 187 11.18 14.38 14.64
CA HIS A 187 12.40 15.07 15.14
C HIS A 187 13.73 14.47 14.66
N LEU A 188 13.72 13.22 14.19
CA LEU A 188 14.86 12.64 13.48
C LEU A 188 14.77 13.13 12.02
N GLY A 189 15.45 14.22 11.71
CA GLY A 189 15.40 14.85 10.41
C GLY A 189 15.45 13.81 9.29
N PHE A 190 14.37 13.69 8.53
CA PHE A 190 14.18 12.80 7.39
C PHE A 190 15.23 12.95 6.27
N GLU A 191 16.16 13.87 6.43
CA GLU A 191 17.32 14.05 5.52
C GLU A 191 18.28 12.86 5.56
N VAL A 192 18.37 12.12 6.68
CA VAL A 192 19.33 11.01 6.86
C VAL A 192 18.84 9.70 6.21
N LEU A 193 17.54 9.45 6.18
CA LEU A 193 16.95 8.28 5.51
C LEU A 193 16.71 8.51 4.01
N GLY A 194 17.21 9.64 3.47
CA GLY A 194 17.07 10.04 2.08
C GLY A 194 15.65 9.80 1.59
N ARG A 195 14.77 10.78 1.82
CA ARG A 195 13.46 11.01 1.17
C ARG A 195 12.69 9.80 0.59
N GLN A 196 12.73 8.63 1.19
CA GLN A 196 11.59 7.73 1.13
C GLN A 196 10.66 8.18 2.25
N THR A 197 9.72 8.99 1.88
CA THR A 197 8.56 9.34 2.68
C THR A 197 7.85 8.04 3.03
N GLN A 198 8.12 7.48 4.21
CA GLN A 198 7.48 6.25 4.63
C GLN A 198 5.99 6.51 4.80
N GLN A 199 5.17 5.73 4.11
CA GLN A 199 3.73 5.82 4.32
C GLN A 199 3.37 5.25 5.69
N GLN A 200 2.54 5.99 6.43
CA GLN A 200 1.93 5.48 7.66
C GLN A 200 0.64 4.74 7.30
N ILE A 201 0.62 3.42 7.47
CA ILE A 201 -0.58 2.63 7.19
C ILE A 201 -1.54 2.71 8.39
N LYS A 202 -2.80 3.03 8.11
CA LYS A 202 -3.91 3.07 9.06
C LYS A 202 -5.12 2.36 8.48
N TYR A 203 -6.14 2.17 9.30
CA TYR A 203 -7.40 1.57 8.89
C TYR A 203 -8.57 2.40 9.37
N CYS A 204 -9.60 2.53 8.54
CA CYS A 204 -10.89 3.08 8.90
C CYS A 204 -12.01 2.16 8.41
N ASN A 205 -13.23 2.39 8.85
CA ASN A 205 -14.38 1.65 8.37
C ASN A 205 -15.23 2.54 7.48
N SER A 206 -15.62 2.02 6.32
CA SER A 206 -16.64 2.61 5.47
C SER A 206 -18.02 2.55 6.13
N ALA A 207 -19.02 3.25 5.58
CA ALA A 207 -20.36 3.34 6.14
C ALA A 207 -21.06 1.97 6.30
N ASP A 208 -20.76 1.01 5.43
CA ASP A 208 -21.26 -0.37 5.49
C ASP A 208 -20.42 -1.30 6.39
N GLY A 209 -19.42 -0.77 7.09
CA GLY A 209 -18.53 -1.52 7.96
C GLY A 209 -17.30 -2.13 7.27
N THR A 210 -17.16 -2.02 5.95
CA THR A 210 -16.00 -2.50 5.21
C THR A 210 -14.72 -1.81 5.70
N THR A 211 -13.69 -2.60 6.03
CA THR A 211 -12.40 -2.07 6.49
C THR A 211 -11.56 -1.57 5.33
N ILE A 212 -11.17 -0.31 5.37
CA ILE A 212 -10.35 0.38 4.37
C ILE A 212 -8.97 0.68 4.94
N ALA A 213 -7.93 0.21 4.26
CA ALA A 213 -6.54 0.53 4.56
C ALA A 213 -6.14 1.82 3.84
N LEU A 214 -5.52 2.75 4.57
CA LEU A 214 -5.01 4.00 4.03
C LEU A 214 -3.55 4.24 4.39
N GLY A 215 -2.82 4.91 3.51
CA GLY A 215 -1.43 5.29 3.70
C GLY A 215 -1.28 6.80 3.61
N LYS A 216 -0.51 7.38 4.53
CA LYS A 216 -0.25 8.81 4.62
C LYS A 216 1.24 9.11 4.53
N THR A 217 1.60 10.16 3.79
CA THR A 217 2.99 10.54 3.52
C THR A 217 3.10 12.04 3.32
N GLY A 218 4.19 12.66 3.79
CA GLY A 218 4.42 14.10 3.64
C GLY A 218 3.61 14.96 4.60
N THR A 219 3.71 16.28 4.44
CA THR A 219 3.03 17.30 5.26
C THR A 219 2.60 18.47 4.38
N GLY A 220 1.72 19.32 4.86
CA GLY A 220 1.24 20.50 4.12
C GLY A 220 -0.12 20.31 3.48
N LEU A 221 -0.36 20.90 2.30
CA LEU A 221 -1.63 20.79 1.56
C LEU A 221 -2.03 19.33 1.37
N PRO A 222 -3.22 18.91 1.82
CA PRO A 222 -3.61 17.53 1.65
C PRO A 222 -3.96 17.18 0.20
N PHE A 223 -3.45 16.04 -0.27
CA PHE A 223 -3.86 15.37 -1.49
C PHE A 223 -4.50 14.04 -1.12
N LEU A 224 -5.67 13.77 -1.61
CA LEU A 224 -6.31 12.47 -1.50
C LEU A 224 -6.34 11.80 -2.86
N LYS A 225 -5.67 10.65 -3.01
CA LYS A 225 -5.76 9.85 -4.23
C LYS A 225 -6.92 8.88 -4.12
N ALA A 226 -7.94 9.08 -4.95
CA ALA A 226 -8.99 8.09 -5.16
C ALA A 226 -8.40 6.82 -5.80
N PRO A 227 -8.82 5.61 -5.37
CA PRO A 227 -8.31 4.36 -5.94
C PRO A 227 -8.63 4.22 -7.43
N ASN A 228 -7.70 3.61 -8.15
CA ASN A 228 -7.90 3.15 -9.52
C ASN A 228 -8.29 1.65 -9.51
N PHE A 229 -8.36 1.02 -10.69
CA PHE A 229 -8.89 -0.33 -10.93
C PHE A 229 -8.40 -1.40 -9.95
N VAL A 230 -7.08 -1.51 -9.70
CA VAL A 230 -6.47 -2.37 -8.69
C VAL A 230 -5.42 -1.57 -7.95
N THR A 231 -5.39 -1.68 -6.63
CA THR A 231 -4.46 -0.95 -5.77
C THR A 231 -3.85 -1.84 -4.72
N HIS A 232 -2.64 -1.51 -4.31
CA HIS A 232 -1.99 -2.11 -3.15
C HIS A 232 -1.00 -1.11 -2.55
N LEU A 233 -1.29 -0.62 -1.36
CA LEU A 233 -0.49 0.44 -0.71
C LEU A 233 1.01 0.16 -0.69
N ASP A 234 1.42 -1.08 -0.38
CA ASP A 234 2.84 -1.44 -0.32
C ASP A 234 3.46 -1.66 -1.70
N TYR A 235 2.79 -2.43 -2.59
CA TYR A 235 3.32 -2.66 -3.94
C TYR A 235 3.41 -1.38 -4.76
N ASP A 236 2.39 -0.53 -4.70
CA ASP A 236 2.36 0.74 -5.43
C ASP A 236 3.46 1.67 -4.93
N TRP A 237 3.76 1.65 -3.61
CA TRP A 237 4.77 2.51 -3.02
C TRP A 237 6.20 2.18 -3.50
N GLY A 238 6.51 0.91 -3.70
CA GLY A 238 7.80 0.43 -4.25
C GLY A 238 7.84 0.31 -5.78
N SER A 239 6.78 0.69 -6.48
CA SER A 239 6.61 0.47 -7.91
C SER A 239 7.33 1.52 -8.75
N GLU A 240 8.10 1.10 -9.76
CA GLU A 240 8.69 1.99 -10.78
C GLU A 240 7.62 2.82 -11.53
N ILE A 241 6.33 2.41 -11.45
CA ILE A 241 5.20 3.06 -12.12
C ILE A 241 4.61 4.16 -11.24
N TRP A 242 4.26 3.83 -9.99
CA TRP A 242 3.54 4.73 -9.10
C TRP A 242 4.43 5.58 -8.22
N GLN A 243 5.56 5.04 -7.76
CA GLN A 243 6.45 5.74 -6.83
C GLN A 243 6.87 7.13 -7.35
N PRO A 244 7.25 7.34 -8.62
CA PRO A 244 7.63 8.66 -9.11
C PRO A 244 6.49 9.68 -8.99
N ILE A 245 5.24 9.30 -9.29
CA ILE A 245 4.06 10.17 -9.15
C ILE A 245 3.85 10.54 -7.68
N TYR A 246 3.95 9.55 -6.79
CA TYR A 246 3.75 9.76 -5.35
C TYR A 246 4.85 10.62 -4.73
N GLU A 247 6.09 10.48 -5.18
CA GLU A 247 7.21 11.33 -4.77
C GLU A 247 6.98 12.80 -5.17
N GLU A 248 6.56 13.06 -6.40
CA GLU A 248 6.24 14.42 -6.86
C GLU A 248 5.10 15.05 -6.04
N ILE A 249 4.01 14.31 -5.81
CA ILE A 249 2.89 14.80 -5.00
C ILE A 249 3.32 15.03 -3.54
N SER A 250 4.12 14.13 -2.96
CA SER A 250 4.58 14.24 -1.57
C SER A 250 5.55 15.40 -1.35
N GLN A 251 6.20 15.89 -2.41
CA GLN A 251 6.99 17.14 -2.35
C GLN A 251 6.11 18.40 -2.37
N LEU A 252 4.90 18.30 -2.91
CA LEU A 252 3.95 19.41 -2.99
C LEU A 252 3.04 19.50 -1.76
N GLY A 253 2.89 18.40 -1.01
CA GLY A 253 2.02 18.38 0.15
C GLY A 253 1.92 17.02 0.82
N MET A 254 0.87 16.82 1.60
CA MET A 254 0.59 15.58 2.30
C MET A 254 -0.24 14.66 1.39
N LEU A 255 0.32 13.54 0.96
CA LEU A 255 -0.41 12.54 0.17
C LEU A 255 -1.11 11.52 1.08
N VAL A 256 -2.41 11.38 0.93
CA VAL A 256 -3.23 10.30 1.47
C VAL A 256 -3.68 9.40 0.32
N ARG A 257 -3.44 8.10 0.45
CA ARG A 257 -3.87 7.06 -0.49
C ARG A 257 -4.60 5.97 0.27
N PHE A 258 -5.45 5.23 -0.38
CA PHE A 258 -6.07 4.07 0.23
C PHE A 258 -6.29 2.95 -0.79
N ASP A 259 -6.35 1.72 -0.30
CA ASP A 259 -6.69 0.58 -1.13
C ASP A 259 -8.19 0.50 -1.31
N GLN A 260 -8.62 0.34 -2.56
CA GLN A 260 -10.02 0.09 -2.88
C GLN A 260 -10.53 -1.14 -2.12
N ARG A 261 -11.79 -1.13 -1.68
CA ARG A 261 -12.44 -2.32 -1.13
C ARG A 261 -12.24 -3.53 -2.05
N GLY A 262 -11.92 -4.68 -1.47
CA GLY A 262 -11.55 -5.88 -2.21
C GLY A 262 -10.10 -5.95 -2.66
N ASN A 263 -9.28 -4.93 -2.41
CA ASN A 263 -7.90 -4.86 -2.89
C ASN A 263 -6.88 -4.63 -1.76
N GLY A 264 -5.65 -4.95 -2.05
CA GLY A 264 -4.48 -4.60 -1.26
C GLY A 264 -4.58 -5.00 0.20
N LEU A 265 -4.43 -4.03 1.08
CA LEU A 265 -4.52 -4.17 2.53
C LEU A 265 -5.94 -3.90 3.08
N SER A 266 -6.87 -3.40 2.25
CA SER A 266 -8.29 -3.27 2.60
C SER A 266 -8.97 -4.62 2.69
N GLU A 267 -10.20 -4.66 3.22
CA GLU A 267 -11.00 -5.89 3.29
C GLU A 267 -11.11 -6.56 1.91
N ARG A 268 -10.66 -7.82 1.83
CA ARG A 268 -10.48 -8.54 0.55
C ARG A 268 -11.77 -9.09 -0.06
N ASN A 269 -12.76 -9.36 0.77
CA ASN A 269 -14.04 -9.93 0.36
C ASN A 269 -15.17 -9.10 0.95
N PRO A 270 -15.34 -7.81 0.55
CA PRO A 270 -16.43 -6.99 1.05
C PRO A 270 -17.78 -7.52 0.51
N GLU A 271 -18.83 -7.41 1.32
CA GLU A 271 -20.18 -7.84 0.90
C GLU A 271 -20.73 -7.01 -0.26
N ASN A 272 -20.37 -5.72 -0.31
CA ASN A 272 -20.84 -4.79 -1.32
C ASN A 272 -19.68 -4.22 -2.14
N ILE A 273 -19.74 -4.41 -3.46
CA ILE A 273 -18.87 -3.74 -4.45
C ILE A 273 -19.79 -3.05 -5.45
N SER A 274 -19.93 -1.74 -5.31
CA SER A 274 -20.73 -0.88 -6.17
C SER A 274 -20.03 0.49 -6.34
N PHE A 275 -20.41 1.25 -7.35
CA PHE A 275 -19.87 2.59 -7.54
C PHE A 275 -20.15 3.51 -6.34
N SER A 276 -21.37 3.42 -5.77
CA SER A 276 -21.73 4.18 -4.56
C SER A 276 -20.81 3.85 -3.39
N SER A 277 -20.60 2.55 -3.11
CA SER A 277 -19.74 2.13 -2.00
C SER A 277 -18.26 2.54 -2.18
N MET A 278 -17.77 2.60 -3.43
CA MET A 278 -16.43 3.13 -3.73
C MET A 278 -16.32 4.63 -3.43
N VAL A 279 -17.39 5.40 -3.65
CA VAL A 279 -17.44 6.84 -3.29
C VAL A 279 -17.56 7.02 -1.78
N GLU A 280 -18.34 6.17 -1.10
CA GLU A 280 -18.46 6.15 0.37
C GLU A 280 -17.11 5.84 1.05
N ASP A 281 -16.25 5.03 0.43
CA ASP A 281 -14.88 4.79 0.92
C ASP A 281 -14.04 6.08 0.92
N ILE A 282 -14.20 6.95 -0.08
CA ILE A 282 -13.57 8.28 -0.10
C ILE A 282 -14.05 9.08 1.11
N SER A 283 -15.37 9.10 1.37
CA SER A 283 -15.94 9.79 2.52
C SER A 283 -15.38 9.30 3.86
N ALA A 284 -15.28 7.96 4.02
CA ALA A 284 -14.73 7.35 5.23
C ALA A 284 -13.26 7.76 5.49
N VAL A 285 -12.44 7.82 4.44
CA VAL A 285 -11.04 8.27 4.55
C VAL A 285 -10.96 9.77 4.87
N VAL A 286 -11.77 10.59 4.21
CA VAL A 286 -11.86 12.04 4.47
C VAL A 286 -12.24 12.32 5.92
N GLU A 287 -13.26 11.63 6.44
CA GLU A 287 -13.72 11.78 7.83
C GLU A 287 -12.64 11.29 8.83
N ASN A 288 -12.02 10.12 8.57
CA ASN A 288 -11.00 9.56 9.45
C ASN A 288 -9.76 10.45 9.58
N GLU A 289 -9.26 10.97 8.47
CA GLU A 289 -8.09 11.87 8.44
C GLU A 289 -8.45 13.34 8.64
N LYS A 290 -9.74 13.67 8.77
CA LYS A 290 -10.27 15.02 8.95
C LYS A 290 -9.75 15.98 7.88
N LEU A 291 -9.87 15.54 6.62
CA LEU A 291 -9.38 16.32 5.49
C LEU A 291 -10.34 17.47 5.18
N GLU A 292 -9.80 18.67 5.16
CA GLU A 292 -10.48 19.90 4.75
C GLU A 292 -9.60 20.61 3.73
N ASN A 293 -10.21 21.26 2.74
CA ASN A 293 -9.51 22.03 1.72
C ASN A 293 -8.38 21.24 1.02
N PHE A 294 -8.68 20.03 0.54
CA PHE A 294 -7.72 19.14 -0.08
C PHE A 294 -7.85 19.07 -1.60
N VAL A 295 -6.77 18.61 -2.27
CA VAL A 295 -6.77 18.27 -3.70
C VAL A 295 -7.16 16.82 -3.86
N LEU A 296 -8.20 16.55 -4.65
CA LEU A 296 -8.63 15.18 -4.95
C LEU A 296 -8.01 14.72 -6.28
N PHE A 297 -7.21 13.66 -6.24
CA PHE A 297 -6.51 13.11 -7.39
C PHE A 297 -7.14 11.78 -7.83
N GLY A 298 -7.74 11.77 -9.00
CA GLY A 298 -8.39 10.61 -9.60
C GLY A 298 -7.62 10.10 -10.83
N VAL A 299 -7.31 8.80 -10.86
CA VAL A 299 -6.67 8.15 -12.01
C VAL A 299 -7.62 7.11 -12.58
N SER A 300 -7.82 7.10 -13.92
CA SER A 300 -8.69 6.13 -14.59
C SER A 300 -10.10 6.11 -13.99
N GLN A 301 -10.57 4.96 -13.49
CA GLN A 301 -11.83 4.82 -12.74
C GLN A 301 -11.91 5.79 -11.54
N GLY A 302 -10.81 6.02 -10.85
CA GLY A 302 -10.77 6.95 -9.72
C GLY A 302 -11.14 8.38 -10.10
N ALA A 303 -11.01 8.77 -11.37
CA ALA A 303 -11.48 10.06 -11.85
C ALA A 303 -13.01 10.20 -11.74
N ALA A 304 -13.76 9.16 -12.12
CA ALA A 304 -15.22 9.18 -12.00
C ALA A 304 -15.68 9.22 -10.52
N SER A 305 -15.01 8.44 -9.63
CA SER A 305 -15.29 8.49 -8.20
C SER A 305 -14.95 9.87 -7.59
N ALA A 306 -13.84 10.48 -8.03
CA ALA A 306 -13.44 11.82 -7.62
C ALA A 306 -14.45 12.89 -8.08
N ILE A 307 -14.94 12.82 -9.32
CA ILE A 307 -15.98 13.71 -9.86
C ILE A 307 -17.25 13.59 -9.03
N LYS A 308 -17.72 12.36 -8.76
CA LYS A 308 -18.92 12.14 -7.95
C LYS A 308 -18.74 12.70 -6.53
N PHE A 309 -17.63 12.36 -5.87
CA PHE A 309 -17.35 12.89 -4.52
C PHE A 309 -17.28 14.42 -4.50
N ALA A 310 -16.57 15.03 -5.46
CA ALA A 310 -16.44 16.49 -5.53
C ALA A 310 -17.76 17.21 -5.83
N SER A 311 -18.64 16.57 -6.63
CA SER A 311 -19.99 17.12 -6.88
C SER A 311 -20.86 17.13 -5.63
N ASP A 312 -20.70 16.14 -4.75
CA ASP A 312 -21.44 16.06 -3.48
C ASP A 312 -20.84 16.92 -2.37
N ASN A 313 -19.54 17.23 -2.46
CA ASN A 313 -18.77 17.88 -1.40
C ASN A 313 -17.92 19.07 -1.92
N PRO A 314 -18.51 20.04 -2.64
CA PRO A 314 -17.77 21.11 -3.30
C PRO A 314 -17.03 22.04 -2.33
N ASP A 315 -17.48 22.14 -1.07
CA ASP A 315 -16.93 23.07 -0.08
C ASP A 315 -15.62 22.60 0.54
N ILE A 316 -15.31 21.31 0.49
CA ILE A 316 -14.10 20.73 1.11
C ILE A 316 -13.03 20.32 0.10
N VAL A 317 -13.36 20.25 -1.20
CA VAL A 317 -12.42 19.93 -2.28
C VAL A 317 -11.93 21.22 -2.92
N SER A 318 -10.64 21.55 -2.71
CA SER A 318 -10.03 22.79 -3.24
C SER A 318 -9.63 22.71 -4.70
N GLY A 319 -9.38 21.51 -5.21
CA GLY A 319 -9.02 21.27 -6.60
C GLY A 319 -9.16 19.81 -6.98
N LEU A 320 -9.38 19.58 -8.28
CA LEU A 320 -9.48 18.25 -8.88
C LEU A 320 -8.31 18.03 -9.83
N VAL A 321 -7.62 16.88 -9.73
CA VAL A 321 -6.61 16.45 -10.70
C VAL A 321 -7.04 15.10 -11.25
N LEU A 322 -7.23 15.01 -12.57
CA LEU A 322 -7.73 13.82 -13.26
C LEU A 322 -6.68 13.33 -14.26
N LEU A 323 -6.24 12.09 -14.18
CA LEU A 323 -5.27 11.46 -15.09
C LEU A 323 -5.89 10.24 -15.78
N GLY A 324 -5.95 10.25 -17.11
CA GLY A 324 -6.50 9.13 -17.90
C GLY A 324 -7.94 8.78 -17.53
N GLY A 325 -8.71 9.79 -17.08
CA GLY A 325 -10.06 9.63 -16.57
C GLY A 325 -11.12 9.53 -17.64
N PHE A 326 -12.33 9.16 -17.22
CA PHE A 326 -13.53 9.11 -18.05
C PHE A 326 -14.77 9.46 -17.25
N SER A 327 -15.80 9.97 -17.92
CA SER A 327 -17.10 10.23 -17.31
C SER A 327 -18.08 9.07 -17.43
N ARG A 328 -17.89 8.21 -18.45
CA ARG A 328 -18.75 7.06 -18.73
C ARG A 328 -17.94 5.78 -18.83
N GLY A 329 -18.40 4.73 -18.16
CA GLY A 329 -17.87 3.37 -18.28
C GLY A 329 -18.09 2.79 -19.67
N LEU A 330 -17.46 1.67 -19.95
CA LEU A 330 -17.41 1.11 -21.30
C LEU A 330 -18.79 0.79 -21.88
N SER A 331 -19.76 0.28 -21.09
CA SER A 331 -21.12 -0.01 -21.52
C SER A 331 -21.92 1.26 -21.89
N ARG A 332 -21.48 2.42 -21.39
CA ARG A 332 -22.14 3.72 -21.61
C ARG A 332 -21.51 4.53 -22.74
N ARG A 333 -20.48 3.99 -23.43
CA ARG A 333 -19.76 4.68 -24.52
C ARG A 333 -20.24 4.34 -25.92
N GLY A 334 -21.39 3.70 -26.07
CA GLY A 334 -22.00 3.33 -27.35
C GLY A 334 -22.27 1.84 -27.52
N ASP A 335 -22.94 1.48 -28.61
CA ASP A 335 -23.39 0.12 -28.86
C ASP A 335 -22.24 -0.86 -29.12
N GLY A 336 -22.42 -2.12 -28.76
CA GLY A 336 -21.51 -3.22 -29.10
C GLY A 336 -20.36 -3.45 -28.11
N GLN A 337 -20.30 -2.74 -27.00
CA GLN A 337 -19.22 -2.90 -25.97
C GLN A 337 -19.48 -4.09 -25.02
N GLU A 338 -20.72 -4.61 -24.95
CA GLU A 338 -21.12 -5.71 -24.04
C GLU A 338 -20.28 -6.97 -24.26
N GLY A 339 -20.01 -7.33 -25.51
CA GLY A 339 -19.17 -8.50 -25.84
C GLY A 339 -17.74 -8.36 -25.35
N LYS A 340 -17.18 -7.15 -25.37
CA LYS A 340 -15.83 -6.86 -24.89
C LYS A 340 -15.77 -6.97 -23.35
N ILE A 341 -16.76 -6.41 -22.65
CA ILE A 341 -16.86 -6.46 -21.18
C ILE A 341 -17.01 -7.92 -20.74
N MET A 342 -17.88 -8.69 -21.38
CA MET A 342 -18.09 -10.10 -21.07
C MET A 342 -16.79 -10.90 -21.28
N LEU A 343 -16.07 -10.66 -22.38
CA LEU A 343 -14.80 -11.32 -22.65
C LEU A 343 -13.74 -10.99 -21.59
N GLU A 344 -13.57 -9.71 -21.26
CA GLU A 344 -12.61 -9.28 -20.24
C GLU A 344 -12.92 -9.92 -18.87
N THR A 345 -14.18 -9.91 -18.43
CA THR A 345 -14.58 -10.49 -17.14
C THR A 345 -14.43 -12.00 -17.11
N GLN A 346 -14.67 -12.69 -18.22
CA GLN A 346 -14.40 -14.14 -18.31
C GLN A 346 -12.91 -14.45 -18.25
N MET A 347 -12.07 -13.67 -18.94
CA MET A 347 -10.61 -13.80 -18.85
C MET A 347 -10.12 -13.60 -17.42
N ILE A 348 -10.63 -12.56 -16.73
CA ILE A 348 -10.32 -12.29 -15.33
C ILE A 348 -10.66 -13.48 -14.46
N ARG A 349 -11.90 -13.96 -14.48
CA ARG A 349 -12.36 -15.11 -13.66
C ARG A 349 -11.57 -16.38 -13.92
N SER A 350 -11.16 -16.61 -15.16
CA SER A 350 -10.49 -17.85 -15.56
C SER A 350 -8.97 -17.83 -15.34
N GLY A 351 -8.32 -16.66 -15.31
CA GLY A 351 -6.88 -16.59 -15.40
C GLY A 351 -6.17 -15.67 -14.42
N TRP A 352 -6.91 -14.89 -13.60
CA TRP A 352 -6.31 -13.87 -12.73
C TRP A 352 -5.32 -14.43 -11.72
N GLU A 353 -5.65 -15.55 -11.08
CA GLU A 353 -4.85 -16.17 -10.02
C GLU A 353 -3.81 -17.17 -10.56
N ASN A 354 -3.82 -17.46 -11.86
CA ASN A 354 -2.89 -18.43 -12.46
C ASN A 354 -1.44 -18.00 -12.28
N GLU A 355 -0.54 -18.97 -12.08
CA GLU A 355 0.91 -18.72 -12.08
C GLU A 355 1.38 -18.17 -13.43
N ASN A 356 0.84 -18.69 -14.53
CA ASN A 356 1.08 -18.14 -15.86
C ASN A 356 0.40 -16.77 -16.00
N PRO A 357 1.18 -15.69 -16.25
CA PRO A 357 0.66 -14.32 -16.26
C PRO A 357 -0.12 -13.94 -17.54
N ALA A 358 -0.25 -14.83 -18.52
CA ALA A 358 -0.76 -14.48 -19.87
C ALA A 358 -2.07 -13.70 -19.87
N PHE A 359 -3.02 -14.02 -18.97
CA PHE A 359 -4.29 -13.30 -18.87
C PHE A 359 -4.12 -11.91 -18.25
N ARG A 360 -3.27 -11.76 -17.22
CA ARG A 360 -3.00 -10.46 -16.59
C ARG A 360 -2.16 -9.56 -17.48
N GLN A 361 -1.27 -10.13 -18.29
CA GLN A 361 -0.45 -9.40 -19.26
C GLN A 361 -1.29 -8.63 -20.29
N TYR A 362 -2.52 -9.04 -20.57
CA TYR A 362 -3.46 -8.24 -21.36
C TYR A 362 -3.69 -6.88 -20.70
N PHE A 363 -3.94 -6.86 -19.39
CA PHE A 363 -4.14 -5.61 -18.64
C PHE A 363 -2.84 -4.82 -18.53
N THR A 364 -1.74 -5.46 -18.18
CA THR A 364 -0.42 -4.82 -18.09
C THR A 364 -0.02 -4.16 -19.40
N THR A 365 -0.24 -4.83 -20.55
CA THR A 365 0.08 -4.28 -21.88
C THR A 365 -0.82 -3.12 -22.31
N THR A 366 -2.04 -3.02 -21.80
CA THR A 366 -2.92 -1.88 -22.08
C THR A 366 -2.70 -0.71 -21.12
N MET A 367 -2.18 -0.99 -19.91
CA MET A 367 -1.92 0.05 -18.92
C MET A 367 -0.54 0.71 -19.10
N ILE A 368 0.49 -0.09 -19.40
CA ILE A 368 1.89 0.36 -19.46
C ILE A 368 2.65 -0.30 -20.60
N PRO A 369 2.20 -0.16 -21.87
CA PRO A 369 2.81 -0.83 -23.04
C PRO A 369 4.29 -0.54 -23.22
N GLU A 370 4.76 0.66 -22.88
CA GLU A 370 6.16 1.11 -23.09
C GLU A 370 7.05 1.02 -21.86
N SER A 371 6.56 0.40 -20.77
CA SER A 371 7.38 0.18 -19.58
C SER A 371 8.43 -0.92 -19.78
N SER A 372 9.44 -0.95 -18.90
CA SER A 372 10.46 -1.99 -18.89
C SER A 372 9.85 -3.40 -18.65
N PRO A 373 10.48 -4.49 -19.14
CA PRO A 373 10.03 -5.85 -18.83
C PRO A 373 9.90 -6.09 -17.32
N LYS A 374 10.85 -5.60 -16.53
CA LYS A 374 10.82 -5.71 -15.07
C LYS A 374 9.62 -4.97 -14.46
N ALA A 375 9.31 -3.76 -14.93
CA ALA A 375 8.14 -3.02 -14.48
C ALA A 375 6.83 -3.75 -14.82
N LYS A 376 6.75 -4.38 -16.00
CA LYS A 376 5.61 -5.23 -16.39
C LYS A 376 5.46 -6.45 -15.50
N ASP A 377 6.54 -7.14 -15.20
CA ASP A 377 6.52 -8.32 -14.32
C ASP A 377 6.12 -7.93 -12.89
N ASN A 378 6.65 -6.82 -12.37
CA ASN A 378 6.28 -6.30 -11.05
C ASN A 378 4.80 -5.87 -10.99
N PHE A 379 4.30 -5.23 -12.05
CA PHE A 379 2.90 -4.82 -12.14
C PHE A 379 1.97 -6.04 -12.21
N ASP A 380 2.33 -7.06 -13.00
CA ASP A 380 1.59 -8.31 -13.07
C ASP A 380 1.55 -9.04 -11.72
N GLN A 381 2.67 -9.06 -11.00
CA GLN A 381 2.72 -9.61 -9.64
C GLN A 381 1.82 -8.79 -8.69
N MET A 382 1.87 -7.47 -8.74
CA MET A 382 1.00 -6.60 -7.94
C MET A 382 -0.47 -6.89 -8.22
N LEU A 383 -0.89 -7.00 -9.48
CA LEU A 383 -2.26 -7.35 -9.85
C LEU A 383 -2.70 -8.67 -9.21
N ARG A 384 -1.88 -9.72 -9.30
CA ARG A 384 -2.17 -11.02 -8.72
C ARG A 384 -2.29 -10.99 -7.20
N GLU A 385 -1.39 -10.28 -6.55
CA GLU A 385 -1.29 -10.25 -5.08
C GLU A 385 -2.32 -9.33 -4.43
N SER A 386 -2.85 -8.38 -5.19
CA SER A 386 -3.74 -7.36 -4.66
C SER A 386 -5.17 -7.85 -4.45
N THR A 387 -5.65 -8.83 -5.23
CA THR A 387 -7.08 -9.17 -5.20
C THR A 387 -7.37 -10.51 -5.89
N SER A 388 -8.55 -11.09 -5.65
CA SER A 388 -9.02 -12.31 -6.33
C SER A 388 -9.64 -12.00 -7.69
N GLY A 389 -9.67 -13.02 -8.58
CA GLY A 389 -10.31 -12.89 -9.90
C GLY A 389 -11.78 -12.55 -9.83
N GLU A 390 -12.51 -13.07 -8.84
CA GLU A 390 -13.94 -12.77 -8.68
C GLU A 390 -14.17 -11.31 -8.28
N VAL A 391 -13.36 -10.78 -7.35
CA VAL A 391 -13.44 -9.38 -6.93
C VAL A 391 -13.10 -8.43 -8.09
N VAL A 392 -12.02 -8.70 -8.84
CA VAL A 392 -11.65 -7.89 -10.01
C VAL A 392 -12.72 -7.91 -11.09
N ALA A 393 -13.30 -9.09 -11.37
CA ALA A 393 -14.39 -9.21 -12.33
C ALA A 393 -15.59 -8.36 -11.91
N LYS A 394 -15.94 -8.37 -10.63
CA LYS A 394 -17.01 -7.54 -10.08
C LYS A 394 -16.70 -6.06 -10.18
N ILE A 395 -15.48 -5.63 -9.85
CA ILE A 395 -15.02 -4.25 -10.03
C ILE A 395 -15.09 -3.84 -11.51
N SER A 396 -14.68 -4.73 -12.43
CA SER A 396 -14.74 -4.47 -13.87
C SER A 396 -16.18 -4.28 -14.38
N GLU A 397 -17.13 -5.09 -13.89
CA GLU A 397 -18.55 -4.95 -14.19
C GLU A 397 -19.11 -3.61 -13.68
N VAL A 398 -18.79 -3.24 -12.44
CA VAL A 398 -19.18 -1.94 -11.87
C VAL A 398 -18.60 -0.78 -12.70
N ASN A 399 -17.32 -0.86 -13.05
CA ASN A 399 -16.65 0.19 -13.84
C ASN A 399 -17.26 0.37 -15.23
N ALA A 400 -17.72 -0.71 -15.84
CA ALA A 400 -18.37 -0.65 -17.14
C ALA A 400 -19.69 0.16 -17.12
N GLU A 401 -20.39 0.16 -15.98
CA GLU A 401 -21.69 0.83 -15.80
C GLU A 401 -21.59 2.24 -15.23
N ILE A 402 -20.40 2.75 -14.87
CA ILE A 402 -20.23 4.11 -14.36
C ILE A 402 -20.81 5.13 -15.34
N ASP A 403 -21.59 6.08 -14.82
CA ASP A 403 -22.03 7.28 -15.55
C ASP A 403 -22.09 8.48 -14.60
N VAL A 404 -21.17 9.41 -14.78
CA VAL A 404 -21.08 10.67 -14.04
C VAL A 404 -21.13 11.88 -14.98
N PHE A 405 -21.55 11.66 -16.23
CA PHE A 405 -21.55 12.70 -17.26
C PHE A 405 -22.40 13.91 -16.88
N ASP A 406 -23.59 13.68 -16.34
CA ASP A 406 -24.51 14.75 -15.96
C ASP A 406 -24.01 15.56 -14.74
N LEU A 407 -22.95 15.10 -14.07
CA LEU A 407 -22.30 15.81 -12.97
C LEU A 407 -21.22 16.79 -13.43
N LEU A 408 -20.70 16.66 -14.65
CA LEU A 408 -19.60 17.48 -15.13
C LEU A 408 -19.93 18.99 -15.13
N PRO A 409 -21.12 19.44 -15.60
CA PRO A 409 -21.45 20.88 -15.62
C PRO A 409 -21.60 21.54 -14.24
N ILE A 410 -21.76 20.75 -13.18
CA ILE A 410 -21.91 21.30 -11.83
C ILE A 410 -20.58 21.36 -11.06
N ILE A 411 -19.47 20.82 -11.63
CA ILE A 411 -18.14 20.94 -11.08
C ILE A 411 -17.61 22.35 -11.30
N ASN A 412 -17.59 23.16 -10.23
CA ASN A 412 -17.11 24.56 -10.26
C ASN A 412 -15.72 24.74 -9.67
N ILE A 413 -15.14 23.68 -9.07
CA ILE A 413 -13.80 23.72 -8.50
C ILE A 413 -12.72 23.68 -9.60
N PRO A 414 -11.55 24.32 -9.38
CA PRO A 414 -10.46 24.24 -10.34
C PRO A 414 -10.11 22.78 -10.66
N THR A 415 -10.04 22.45 -11.94
CA THR A 415 -9.81 21.07 -12.39
C THR A 415 -8.65 21.01 -13.38
N LEU A 416 -7.67 20.14 -13.13
CA LEU A 416 -6.57 19.86 -14.03
C LEU A 416 -6.73 18.45 -14.61
N ILE A 417 -6.82 18.35 -15.92
CA ILE A 417 -7.04 17.11 -16.65
C ILE A 417 -5.78 16.75 -17.42
N PHE A 418 -5.20 15.58 -17.12
CA PHE A 418 -4.11 14.99 -17.87
C PHE A 418 -4.58 13.77 -18.66
N HIS A 419 -4.09 13.60 -19.87
CA HIS A 419 -4.31 12.39 -20.65
C HIS A 419 -3.14 12.11 -21.59
N CYS A 420 -2.73 10.85 -21.66
CA CYS A 420 -1.71 10.42 -22.61
C CYS A 420 -2.31 10.33 -24.02
N GLU A 421 -1.62 10.86 -25.04
CA GLU A 421 -2.19 11.03 -26.39
C GLU A 421 -2.51 9.71 -27.11
N GLU A 422 -1.71 8.67 -26.87
CA GLU A 422 -1.90 7.34 -27.42
C GLU A 422 -2.32 6.30 -26.37
N ASP A 423 -3.05 6.72 -25.35
CA ASP A 423 -3.54 5.85 -24.27
C ASP A 423 -4.31 4.65 -24.83
N ALA A 424 -3.78 3.45 -24.63
CA ALA A 424 -4.35 2.21 -25.14
C ALA A 424 -5.56 1.70 -24.34
N ARG A 425 -5.81 2.24 -23.13
CA ARG A 425 -6.88 1.80 -22.24
C ARG A 425 -8.11 2.70 -22.27
N VAL A 426 -7.90 4.01 -22.18
CA VAL A 426 -8.95 5.04 -22.21
C VAL A 426 -8.68 5.99 -23.37
N PRO A 427 -9.58 6.09 -24.35
CA PRO A 427 -9.37 6.95 -25.50
C PRO A 427 -9.23 8.44 -25.13
N LEU A 428 -8.36 9.17 -25.81
CA LEU A 428 -8.13 10.61 -25.61
C LEU A 428 -9.43 11.44 -25.66
N ASN A 429 -10.42 11.00 -26.42
CA ASN A 429 -11.73 11.65 -26.52
C ASN A 429 -12.45 11.76 -25.16
N GLU A 430 -12.19 10.86 -24.21
CA GLU A 430 -12.78 10.96 -22.87
C GLU A 430 -12.27 12.21 -22.11
N ALA A 431 -10.99 12.56 -22.29
CA ALA A 431 -10.44 13.79 -21.73
C ALA A 431 -11.07 15.05 -22.36
N ASN A 432 -11.32 15.04 -23.69
CA ASN A 432 -12.02 16.14 -24.35
C ASN A 432 -13.45 16.29 -23.80
N ILE A 433 -14.18 15.18 -23.60
CA ILE A 433 -15.51 15.19 -22.97
C ILE A 433 -15.46 15.81 -21.57
N LEU A 434 -14.47 15.44 -20.75
CA LEU A 434 -14.31 16.03 -19.43
C LEU A 434 -14.05 17.53 -19.52
N HIS A 435 -13.12 17.96 -20.38
CA HIS A 435 -12.74 19.36 -20.52
C HIS A 435 -13.87 20.24 -21.09
N GLU A 436 -14.58 19.74 -22.08
CA GLU A 436 -15.69 20.47 -22.72
C GLU A 436 -16.88 20.68 -21.77
N ASN A 437 -17.05 19.82 -20.75
CA ASN A 437 -18.20 19.87 -19.85
C ASN A 437 -17.86 20.33 -18.42
N ILE A 438 -16.59 20.50 -18.05
CA ILE A 438 -16.16 21.11 -16.78
C ILE A 438 -15.64 22.53 -17.07
N GLU A 439 -16.41 23.56 -16.72
CA GLU A 439 -16.12 24.94 -17.10
C GLU A 439 -14.76 25.44 -16.57
N ASN A 440 -14.42 25.12 -15.31
CA ASN A 440 -13.18 25.57 -14.67
C ASN A 440 -12.06 24.51 -14.80
N SER A 441 -11.80 24.03 -16.02
CA SER A 441 -10.80 22.99 -16.26
C SER A 441 -9.67 23.47 -17.18
N GLU A 442 -8.45 22.95 -16.92
CA GLU A 442 -7.28 23.01 -17.80
C GLU A 442 -7.00 21.59 -18.30
N PHE A 443 -6.92 21.39 -19.61
CA PHE A 443 -6.56 20.12 -20.23
C PHE A 443 -5.12 20.13 -20.70
N VAL A 444 -4.35 19.09 -20.34
CA VAL A 444 -2.95 18.89 -20.71
C VAL A 444 -2.79 17.51 -21.34
N GLN A 445 -2.52 17.49 -22.62
CA GLN A 445 -2.15 16.28 -23.35
C GLN A 445 -0.69 15.93 -23.07
N LEU A 446 -0.40 14.64 -22.79
CA LEU A 446 0.91 14.14 -22.47
C LEU A 446 1.41 13.23 -23.60
N GLU A 447 2.65 13.45 -24.03
CA GLU A 447 3.31 12.58 -25.01
C GLU A 447 3.70 11.25 -24.35
N SER A 448 2.81 10.25 -24.50
CA SER A 448 2.97 8.89 -23.98
C SER A 448 1.93 7.96 -24.62
N ARG A 449 2.27 6.67 -24.71
CA ARG A 449 1.35 5.58 -25.06
C ARG A 449 0.84 4.81 -23.85
N ASN A 450 1.38 5.10 -22.67
CA ASN A 450 0.98 4.48 -21.43
C ASN A 450 -0.30 5.11 -20.90
N HIS A 451 -1.17 4.31 -20.29
CA HIS A 451 -2.35 4.82 -19.59
C HIS A 451 -1.96 5.57 -18.31
N ILE A 452 -0.91 5.10 -17.65
CA ILE A 452 -0.29 5.73 -16.48
C ILE A 452 1.02 6.35 -16.95
N ILE A 453 1.16 7.67 -16.86
CA ILE A 453 2.39 8.38 -17.25
C ILE A 453 3.58 7.85 -16.45
N LEU A 454 4.67 7.49 -17.13
CA LEU A 454 5.90 7.00 -16.52
C LEU A 454 6.96 8.09 -16.48
N LYS A 455 7.88 8.01 -15.51
CA LYS A 455 9.02 8.95 -15.39
C LYS A 455 9.91 8.95 -16.64
N THR A 456 9.89 7.87 -17.40
CA THR A 456 10.65 7.71 -18.64
C THR A 456 9.94 8.27 -19.88
N ASP A 457 8.68 8.64 -19.78
CA ASP A 457 7.89 9.13 -20.90
C ASP A 457 8.26 10.58 -21.25
N PRO A 458 8.23 10.98 -22.54
CA PRO A 458 8.49 12.36 -22.95
C PRO A 458 7.58 13.38 -22.25
N GLY A 459 6.32 13.01 -22.01
CA GLY A 459 5.33 13.84 -21.33
C GLY A 459 5.56 14.07 -19.83
N TRP A 460 6.51 13.35 -19.18
CA TRP A 460 6.71 13.41 -17.72
C TRP A 460 7.00 14.82 -17.20
N SER A 461 7.94 15.53 -17.85
CA SER A 461 8.31 16.88 -17.42
C SER A 461 7.16 17.88 -17.49
N ILE A 462 6.28 17.71 -18.48
CA ILE A 462 5.07 18.52 -18.64
C ILE A 462 4.07 18.19 -17.51
N PHE A 463 3.86 16.90 -17.22
CA PHE A 463 3.02 16.46 -16.09
C PHE A 463 3.46 17.11 -14.78
N VAL A 464 4.74 17.00 -14.43
CA VAL A 464 5.28 17.55 -13.17
C VAL A 464 5.12 19.08 -13.12
N THR A 465 5.54 19.79 -14.18
CA THR A 465 5.47 21.26 -14.24
C THR A 465 4.05 21.77 -14.10
N LYS A 466 3.11 21.15 -14.84
CA LYS A 466 1.70 21.57 -14.83
C LYS A 466 1.02 21.28 -13.50
N LEU A 467 1.33 20.14 -12.87
CA LEU A 467 0.86 19.82 -11.53
C LEU A 467 1.35 20.85 -10.51
N GLN A 468 2.65 21.19 -10.52
CA GLN A 468 3.24 22.19 -9.63
C GLN A 468 2.61 23.58 -9.83
N ASP A 469 2.40 24.00 -11.08
CA ASP A 469 1.78 25.29 -11.39
C ASP A 469 0.32 25.34 -10.96
N PHE A 470 -0.41 24.25 -11.10
CA PHE A 470 -1.79 24.14 -10.63
C PHE A 470 -1.87 24.29 -9.11
N ILE A 471 -1.02 23.60 -8.36
CA ILE A 471 -1.00 23.66 -6.91
C ILE A 471 -0.61 25.06 -6.41
N LYS A 472 0.39 25.70 -7.00
CA LYS A 472 0.75 27.09 -6.66
C LYS A 472 -0.43 28.06 -6.84
N LYS A 473 -1.25 27.88 -7.87
CA LYS A 473 -2.44 28.71 -8.11
C LYS A 473 -3.53 28.48 -7.04
N LEU A 474 -3.66 27.26 -6.52
CA LEU A 474 -4.58 26.94 -5.42
C LEU A 474 -4.12 27.53 -4.10
N ASP A 475 -2.85 27.42 -3.74
CA ASP A 475 -2.28 27.97 -2.49
C ASP A 475 -2.50 29.49 -2.36
N VAL A 476 -2.38 30.22 -3.47
CA VAL A 476 -2.64 31.66 -3.49
C VAL A 476 -4.12 32.00 -3.23
N LYS A 477 -5.06 31.09 -3.52
CA LYS A 477 -6.49 31.31 -3.25
C LYS A 477 -6.92 30.90 -1.85
N LEU A 478 -6.12 30.07 -1.16
CA LEU A 478 -6.39 29.60 0.20
C LEU A 478 -5.77 30.50 1.28
N GLN A 479 -4.84 31.38 0.92
CA GLN A 479 -4.28 32.46 1.77
C GLN A 479 -5.12 33.75 1.65
#